data_ca12467c272b1979853e6623b03ee169
#
_entry.id   ca12467c272b1979853e6623b03ee169
#
_cell.length_a   1.000
_cell.length_b   1.000
_cell.length_c   1.000
_cell.angle_alpha   90.00
_cell.angle_beta   90.00
_cell.angle_gamma   90.00
#
_symmetry.space_group_name_H-M   'P 1'
#
loop_
_entity.id
_entity.type
_entity.pdbx_description
1 polymer ?
#
loop_
_entity_poly.entity_id
_entity_poly.type
_entity_poly.pdbx_seq_one_letter_code
_entity_poly.pdbx_strand_id
1 'polypeptide(L)'
;MADTLLGPPGRQRVRASQSLLALAAYTLFAAVLQAATAVGQLDFDDWSWLPATYLTGALLFYAAIRSGVNLRMVSDPSLTVPQTVFGMLVCAGAYGVTGPVRGAVILLPPLILVFAMFAMRPAQSRALAVFVFLLLGAVMVWKARTDPARYPAMIEAVHIVSIGIVLTCVSVLSTRMSAMRERLKSQKLALESALERIGQLATRDELTGLVNRRHMGALVRTEQLRQQRTEPKMTIVLIDIDLFKRINDSHGHQAGDTVLKAFAAVSTEVVP
;
A
#
# COMPACT_ATOMS: atom_id res chain seq x y z
N MET A 1 -16.39 -19.03 7.70
CA MET A 1 -16.88 -17.73 8.21
C MET A 1 -16.08 -16.53 7.70
N ALA A 2 -14.74 -16.53 7.76
CA ALA A 2 -13.93 -15.41 7.20
C ALA A 2 -14.10 -15.21 5.69
N ASP A 3 -14.20 -16.27 4.90
CA ASP A 3 -14.34 -16.20 3.45
C ASP A 3 -15.73 -15.74 3.01
N THR A 4 -16.76 -15.97 3.82
CA THR A 4 -18.12 -15.47 3.56
C THR A 4 -18.19 -13.95 3.69
N LEU A 5 -17.53 -13.39 4.71
CA LEU A 5 -17.52 -11.94 4.96
C LEU A 5 -16.49 -11.21 4.08
N LEU A 6 -15.25 -11.72 4.00
CA LEU A 6 -14.15 -11.01 3.37
C LEU A 6 -13.92 -11.41 1.91
N GLY A 7 -14.49 -12.53 1.45
CA GLY A 7 -14.24 -13.10 0.12
C GLY A 7 -12.91 -13.88 0.04
N PRO A 8 -12.57 -14.40 -1.16
CA PRO A 8 -11.36 -15.19 -1.38
C PRO A 8 -10.09 -14.38 -1.10
N PRO A 9 -8.95 -15.06 -0.82
CA PRO A 9 -7.66 -14.40 -0.60
C PRO A 9 -7.27 -13.51 -1.77
N GLY A 10 -6.81 -12.28 -1.47
CA GLY A 10 -6.39 -11.33 -2.50
C GLY A 10 -6.58 -9.86 -2.08
N ARG A 11 -6.30 -8.95 -3.01
CA ARG A 11 -6.41 -7.50 -2.77
C ARG A 11 -7.82 -7.05 -2.36
N GLN A 12 -8.85 -7.71 -2.87
CA GLN A 12 -10.24 -7.38 -2.55
C GLN A 12 -10.59 -7.72 -1.10
N ARG A 13 -10.04 -8.83 -0.57
CA ARG A 13 -10.19 -9.20 0.84
C ARG A 13 -9.61 -8.13 1.78
N VAL A 14 -8.45 -7.57 1.45
CA VAL A 14 -7.83 -6.47 2.24
C VAL A 14 -8.73 -5.24 2.22
N ARG A 15 -9.30 -4.87 1.08
CA ARG A 15 -10.22 -3.72 0.97
C ARG A 15 -11.51 -3.94 1.80
N ALA A 16 -12.08 -5.13 1.73
CA ALA A 16 -13.26 -5.49 2.52
C ALA A 16 -12.97 -5.45 4.03
N SER A 17 -11.81 -5.94 4.46
CA SER A 17 -11.42 -5.88 5.88
C SER A 17 -11.22 -4.44 6.37
N GLN A 18 -10.69 -3.54 5.55
CA GLN A 18 -10.57 -2.12 5.89
C GLN A 18 -11.94 -1.44 6.03
N SER A 19 -12.91 -1.78 5.17
CA SER A 19 -14.28 -1.26 5.29
C SER A 19 -14.99 -1.78 6.54
N LEU A 20 -14.75 -3.03 6.93
CA LEU A 20 -15.28 -3.57 8.19
C LEU A 20 -14.63 -2.94 9.42
N LEU A 21 -13.34 -2.61 9.36
CA LEU A 21 -12.67 -1.86 10.42
C LEU A 21 -13.28 -0.45 10.57
N ALA A 22 -13.58 0.23 9.48
CA ALA A 22 -14.29 1.51 9.51
C ALA A 22 -15.69 1.37 10.14
N LEU A 23 -16.43 0.31 9.79
CA LEU A 23 -17.73 0.01 10.39
C LEU A 23 -17.62 -0.21 11.90
N ALA A 24 -16.60 -0.97 12.36
CA ALA A 24 -16.34 -1.18 13.78
C ALA A 24 -16.02 0.15 14.50
N ALA A 25 -15.21 1.03 13.89
CA ALA A 25 -14.91 2.34 14.46
C ALA A 25 -16.17 3.22 14.59
N TYR A 26 -17.05 3.20 13.60
CA TYR A 26 -18.32 3.90 13.67
C TYR A 26 -19.24 3.35 14.77
N THR A 27 -19.31 2.02 14.91
CA THR A 27 -20.10 1.37 15.97
C THR A 27 -19.57 1.76 17.37
N LEU A 28 -18.24 1.79 17.53
CA LEU A 28 -17.63 2.26 18.77
C LEU A 28 -17.94 3.73 19.07
N PHE A 29 -17.91 4.56 18.05
CA PHE A 29 -18.29 5.98 18.19
C PHE A 29 -19.76 6.14 18.61
N ALA A 30 -20.69 5.35 18.04
CA ALA A 30 -22.09 5.31 18.50
C ALA A 30 -22.20 4.93 19.96
N ALA A 31 -21.44 3.94 20.42
CA ALA A 31 -21.43 3.54 21.83
C ALA A 31 -20.95 4.68 22.76
N VAL A 32 -19.96 5.48 22.31
CA VAL A 32 -19.52 6.67 23.06
C VAL A 32 -20.61 7.72 23.15
N LEU A 33 -21.34 8.00 22.06
CA LEU A 33 -22.46 8.93 22.07
C LEU A 33 -23.59 8.43 22.98
N GLN A 34 -23.90 7.13 22.94
CA GLN A 34 -24.89 6.51 23.81
C GLN A 34 -24.49 6.62 25.29
N ALA A 35 -23.23 6.41 25.61
CA ALA A 35 -22.71 6.59 26.97
C ALA A 35 -22.82 8.06 27.44
N ALA A 36 -22.52 9.01 26.56
CA ALA A 36 -22.68 10.45 26.85
C ALA A 36 -24.16 10.83 27.09
N THR A 37 -25.09 10.21 26.38
CA THR A 37 -26.52 10.37 26.61
C THR A 37 -26.93 9.78 27.96
N ALA A 38 -26.43 8.61 28.32
CA ALA A 38 -26.77 7.94 29.59
C ALA A 38 -26.33 8.75 30.84
N VAL A 39 -25.27 9.58 30.68
CA VAL A 39 -24.81 10.50 31.75
C VAL A 39 -25.40 11.91 31.62
N GLY A 40 -26.39 12.11 30.75
CA GLY A 40 -27.12 13.37 30.61
C GLY A 40 -26.34 14.51 29.93
N GLN A 41 -25.26 14.18 29.19
CA GLN A 41 -24.47 15.18 28.45
C GLN A 41 -25.02 15.45 27.04
N LEU A 42 -25.85 14.58 26.51
CA LEU A 42 -26.47 14.68 25.18
C LEU A 42 -27.93 14.29 25.24
N ASP A 43 -28.77 14.98 24.46
CA ASP A 43 -30.13 14.54 24.17
C ASP A 43 -30.11 13.56 23.00
N PHE A 44 -30.85 12.44 23.14
CA PHE A 44 -30.88 11.39 22.14
C PHE A 44 -31.41 11.91 20.78
N ASP A 45 -32.39 12.78 20.80
CA ASP A 45 -33.03 13.34 19.59
C ASP A 45 -32.06 14.16 18.74
N ASP A 46 -31.07 14.83 19.37
CA ASP A 46 -30.08 15.65 18.67
C ASP A 46 -29.20 14.82 17.73
N TRP A 47 -28.85 13.59 18.07
CA TRP A 47 -27.86 12.79 17.36
C TRP A 47 -28.37 11.43 16.85
N SER A 48 -29.60 11.02 17.15
CA SER A 48 -30.17 9.70 16.83
C SER A 48 -30.09 9.32 15.34
N TRP A 49 -30.11 10.30 14.44
CA TRP A 49 -30.00 10.10 13.00
C TRP A 49 -28.56 9.75 12.53
N LEU A 50 -27.52 10.13 13.30
CA LEU A 50 -26.11 9.89 12.94
C LEU A 50 -25.79 8.40 12.76
N PRO A 51 -26.12 7.48 13.69
CA PRO A 51 -25.86 6.05 13.52
C PRO A 51 -26.45 5.49 12.25
N ALA A 52 -27.72 5.82 11.93
CA ALA A 52 -28.35 5.39 10.70
C ALA A 52 -27.59 5.86 9.47
N THR A 53 -27.11 7.11 9.46
CA THR A 53 -26.38 7.69 8.34
C THR A 53 -25.04 7.01 8.12
N TYR A 54 -24.16 6.94 9.14
CA TYR A 54 -22.81 6.41 8.94
C TYR A 54 -22.79 4.88 8.80
N LEU A 55 -23.69 4.14 9.48
CA LEU A 55 -23.80 2.69 9.31
C LEU A 55 -24.31 2.34 7.90
N THR A 56 -25.33 3.04 7.41
CA THR A 56 -25.83 2.86 6.04
C THR A 56 -24.72 3.15 5.02
N GLY A 57 -24.02 4.27 5.16
CA GLY A 57 -22.90 4.62 4.28
C GLY A 57 -21.78 3.58 4.31
N ALA A 58 -21.37 3.12 5.49
CA ALA A 58 -20.34 2.09 5.63
C ALA A 58 -20.76 0.75 5.01
N LEU A 59 -22.05 0.36 5.18
CA LEU A 59 -22.59 -0.85 4.56
C LEU A 59 -22.65 -0.74 3.04
N LEU A 60 -23.02 0.42 2.49
CA LEU A 60 -22.99 0.66 1.05
C LEU A 60 -21.58 0.56 0.47
N PHE A 61 -20.58 1.15 1.11
CA PHE A 61 -19.18 1.00 0.69
C PHE A 61 -18.70 -0.45 0.79
N TYR A 62 -19.02 -1.13 1.88
CA TYR A 62 -18.71 -2.55 2.02
C TYR A 62 -19.38 -3.39 0.93
N ALA A 63 -20.65 -3.19 0.66
CA ALA A 63 -21.39 -3.89 -0.40
C ALA A 63 -20.81 -3.60 -1.79
N ALA A 64 -20.42 -2.35 -2.08
CA ALA A 64 -19.77 -1.98 -3.33
C ALA A 64 -18.42 -2.69 -3.52
N ILE A 65 -17.63 -2.81 -2.45
CA ILE A 65 -16.34 -3.54 -2.48
C ILE A 65 -16.60 -5.05 -2.59
N ARG A 66 -17.55 -5.59 -1.85
CA ARG A 66 -17.85 -7.03 -1.83
C ARG A 66 -18.43 -7.53 -3.15
N SER A 67 -19.25 -6.73 -3.82
CA SER A 67 -19.84 -7.03 -5.13
C SER A 67 -18.87 -6.83 -6.30
N GLY A 68 -17.72 -6.17 -6.08
CA GLY A 68 -16.75 -5.88 -7.13
C GLY A 68 -17.06 -4.64 -7.98
N VAL A 69 -18.14 -3.91 -7.69
CA VAL A 69 -18.50 -2.66 -8.40
C VAL A 69 -17.39 -1.61 -8.28
N ASN A 70 -16.68 -1.58 -7.16
CA ASN A 70 -15.50 -0.73 -6.93
C ASN A 70 -14.39 -0.90 -7.96
N LEU A 71 -14.29 -2.06 -8.62
CA LEU A 71 -13.26 -2.33 -9.64
C LEU A 71 -13.47 -1.51 -10.92
N ARG A 72 -14.67 -0.93 -11.13
CA ARG A 72 -14.94 0.02 -12.20
C ARG A 72 -14.20 1.35 -12.01
N MET A 73 -13.86 1.70 -10.78
CA MET A 73 -13.05 2.89 -10.45
C MET A 73 -11.56 2.55 -10.48
N VAL A 74 -10.97 2.54 -11.69
CA VAL A 74 -9.56 2.14 -11.91
C VAL A 74 -8.56 2.98 -11.11
N SER A 75 -8.85 4.26 -10.88
CA SER A 75 -7.99 5.20 -10.16
C SER A 75 -8.02 5.01 -8.63
N ASP A 76 -9.14 4.55 -8.06
CA ASP A 76 -9.31 4.28 -6.63
C ASP A 76 -10.20 3.06 -6.39
N PRO A 77 -9.70 1.84 -6.69
CA PRO A 77 -10.48 0.61 -6.49
C PRO A 77 -10.76 0.30 -5.02
N SER A 78 -10.18 1.03 -4.08
CA SER A 78 -10.44 0.88 -2.64
C SER A 78 -11.57 1.81 -2.16
N LEU A 79 -12.07 2.69 -3.04
CA LEU A 79 -13.02 3.77 -2.71
C LEU A 79 -12.53 4.63 -1.53
N THR A 80 -11.19 4.79 -1.40
CA THR A 80 -10.59 5.45 -0.24
C THR A 80 -10.99 6.93 -0.19
N VAL A 81 -10.95 7.63 -1.33
CA VAL A 81 -11.34 9.05 -1.39
C VAL A 81 -12.82 9.23 -1.07
N PRO A 82 -13.79 8.53 -1.70
CA PRO A 82 -15.20 8.64 -1.36
C PRO A 82 -15.51 8.28 0.10
N GLN A 83 -14.92 7.21 0.64
CA GLN A 83 -15.10 6.84 2.04
C GLN A 83 -14.58 7.91 3.00
N THR A 84 -13.40 8.49 2.70
CA THR A 84 -12.81 9.56 3.50
C THR A 84 -13.67 10.82 3.48
N VAL A 85 -14.12 11.25 2.30
CA VAL A 85 -15.04 12.42 2.16
C VAL A 85 -16.32 12.18 2.94
N PHE A 86 -16.93 11.01 2.79
CA PHE A 86 -18.13 10.64 3.55
C PHE A 86 -17.89 10.71 5.06
N GLY A 87 -16.80 10.10 5.56
CA GLY A 87 -16.44 10.17 6.97
C GLY A 87 -16.24 11.60 7.48
N MET A 88 -15.65 12.48 6.68
CA MET A 88 -15.47 13.90 7.02
C MET A 88 -16.81 14.65 7.09
N LEU A 89 -17.73 14.38 6.18
CA LEU A 89 -19.09 14.97 6.22
C LEU A 89 -19.86 14.51 7.46
N VAL A 90 -19.77 13.22 7.80
CA VAL A 90 -20.36 12.67 9.03
C VAL A 90 -19.75 13.31 10.27
N CYS A 91 -18.43 13.49 10.32
CA CYS A 91 -17.75 14.18 11.44
C CYS A 91 -18.24 15.64 11.57
N ALA A 92 -18.43 16.34 10.47
CA ALA A 92 -18.94 17.72 10.49
C ALA A 92 -20.38 17.78 11.01
N GLY A 93 -21.24 16.86 10.59
CA GLY A 93 -22.60 16.71 11.13
C GLY A 93 -22.58 16.37 12.63
N ALA A 94 -21.76 15.39 13.02
CA ALA A 94 -21.59 15.01 14.42
C ALA A 94 -21.13 16.18 15.29
N TYR A 95 -20.15 16.97 14.83
CA TYR A 95 -19.67 18.16 15.53
C TYR A 95 -20.82 19.15 15.82
N GLY A 96 -21.68 19.36 14.82
CA GLY A 96 -22.79 20.30 14.91
C GLY A 96 -23.90 19.90 15.90
N VAL A 97 -23.99 18.63 16.30
CA VAL A 97 -25.07 18.11 17.17
C VAL A 97 -24.58 17.64 18.55
N THR A 98 -23.28 17.34 18.70
CA THR A 98 -22.75 16.75 19.94
C THR A 98 -22.40 17.76 21.04
N GLY A 99 -22.69 19.05 20.85
CA GLY A 99 -22.63 20.10 21.87
C GLY A 99 -21.47 19.98 22.87
N PRO A 100 -21.71 19.61 24.14
CA PRO A 100 -20.66 19.55 25.18
C PRO A 100 -19.50 18.61 24.87
N VAL A 101 -19.76 17.47 24.20
CA VAL A 101 -18.74 16.45 23.90
C VAL A 101 -18.11 16.58 22.51
N ARG A 102 -18.42 17.66 21.76
CA ARG A 102 -17.92 17.90 20.40
C ARG A 102 -16.40 17.90 20.26
N GLY A 103 -15.68 18.21 21.35
CA GLY A 103 -14.22 18.16 21.36
C GLY A 103 -13.64 16.78 21.01
N ALA A 104 -14.37 15.71 21.33
CA ALA A 104 -13.98 14.34 20.94
C ALA A 104 -14.11 14.12 19.43
N VAL A 105 -15.06 14.78 18.76
CA VAL A 105 -15.28 14.64 17.31
C VAL A 105 -14.12 15.22 16.51
N ILE A 106 -13.43 16.23 17.02
CA ILE A 106 -12.27 16.90 16.34
C ILE A 106 -11.12 15.89 16.10
N LEU A 107 -11.00 14.84 16.93
CA LEU A 107 -9.95 13.84 16.80
C LEU A 107 -10.19 12.86 15.63
N LEU A 108 -11.43 12.73 15.16
CA LEU A 108 -11.79 11.75 14.13
C LEU A 108 -11.26 12.08 12.72
N PRO A 109 -11.39 13.32 12.18
CA PRO A 109 -10.90 13.64 10.85
C PRO A 109 -9.38 13.43 10.67
N PRO A 110 -8.49 13.83 11.60
CA PRO A 110 -7.07 13.49 11.53
C PRO A 110 -6.83 11.99 11.55
N LEU A 111 -7.56 11.23 12.37
CA LEU A 111 -7.45 9.79 12.44
C LEU A 111 -7.84 9.12 11.12
N ILE A 112 -8.95 9.56 10.51
CA ILE A 112 -9.39 9.09 9.19
C ILE A 112 -8.30 9.35 8.14
N LEU A 113 -7.68 10.54 8.14
CA LEU A 113 -6.60 10.89 7.21
C LEU A 113 -5.33 10.04 7.43
N VAL A 114 -4.98 9.72 8.67
CA VAL A 114 -3.85 8.84 8.99
C VAL A 114 -4.06 7.44 8.38
N PHE A 115 -5.25 6.88 8.49
CA PHE A 115 -5.55 5.60 7.84
C PHE A 115 -5.60 5.72 6.32
N ALA A 116 -6.19 6.78 5.78
CA ALA A 116 -6.32 7.00 4.34
C ALA A 116 -4.98 7.27 3.64
N MET A 117 -3.98 7.86 4.33
CA MET A 117 -2.69 8.21 3.73
C MET A 117 -1.90 7.00 3.18
N PHE A 118 -2.19 5.78 3.64
CA PHE A 118 -1.55 4.58 3.14
C PHE A 118 -2.00 4.18 1.73
N ALA A 119 -3.21 4.59 1.32
CA ALA A 119 -3.78 4.28 0.03
C ALA A 119 -3.85 5.49 -0.93
N MET A 120 -3.59 6.71 -0.43
CA MET A 120 -3.72 7.96 -1.18
C MET A 120 -2.39 8.54 -1.61
N ARG A 121 -2.43 9.38 -2.67
CA ARG A 121 -1.32 10.25 -3.05
C ARG A 121 -1.22 11.44 -2.08
N PRO A 122 -0.01 11.99 -1.82
CA PRO A 122 0.15 13.12 -0.91
C PRO A 122 -0.71 14.35 -1.27
N ALA A 123 -0.90 14.61 -2.57
CA ALA A 123 -1.74 15.70 -3.05
C ALA A 123 -3.22 15.52 -2.66
N GLN A 124 -3.75 14.29 -2.74
CA GLN A 124 -5.12 13.97 -2.33
C GLN A 124 -5.29 14.12 -0.82
N SER A 125 -4.33 13.63 -0.03
CA SER A 125 -4.34 13.78 1.43
C SER A 125 -4.35 15.26 1.85
N ARG A 126 -3.53 16.12 1.20
CA ARG A 126 -3.52 17.56 1.46
C ARG A 126 -4.84 18.23 1.06
N ALA A 127 -5.38 17.91 -0.10
CA ALA A 127 -6.67 18.46 -0.54
C ALA A 127 -7.81 18.10 0.43
N LEU A 128 -7.84 16.87 0.94
CA LEU A 128 -8.81 16.43 1.94
C LEU A 128 -8.58 17.08 3.30
N ALA A 129 -7.33 17.33 3.72
CA ALA A 129 -7.03 18.06 4.94
C ALA A 129 -7.55 19.51 4.86
N VAL A 130 -7.33 20.19 3.74
CA VAL A 130 -7.89 21.53 3.49
C VAL A 130 -9.42 21.48 3.45
N PHE A 131 -9.99 20.51 2.74
CA PHE A 131 -11.44 20.34 2.67
C PHE A 131 -12.08 20.19 4.05
N VAL A 132 -11.57 19.29 4.89
CA VAL A 132 -12.16 19.07 6.22
C VAL A 132 -11.90 20.24 7.16
N PHE A 133 -10.78 20.94 7.04
CA PHE A 133 -10.52 22.17 7.79
C PHE A 133 -11.54 23.25 7.47
N LEU A 134 -11.81 23.49 6.19
CA LEU A 134 -12.81 24.47 5.75
C LEU A 134 -14.23 24.06 6.15
N LEU A 135 -14.57 22.76 6.00
CA LEU A 135 -15.87 22.22 6.34
C LEU A 135 -16.17 22.36 7.84
N LEU A 136 -15.24 21.89 8.70
CA LEU A 136 -15.41 22.03 10.16
C LEU A 136 -15.35 23.47 10.61
N GLY A 137 -14.44 24.28 10.07
CA GLY A 137 -14.37 25.71 10.36
C GLY A 137 -15.68 26.43 10.03
N ALA A 138 -16.30 26.10 8.88
CA ALA A 138 -17.62 26.65 8.53
C ALA A 138 -18.71 26.24 9.52
N VAL A 139 -18.74 24.96 9.95
CA VAL A 139 -19.70 24.47 10.95
C VAL A 139 -19.47 25.15 12.30
N MET A 140 -18.22 25.29 12.74
CA MET A 140 -17.86 25.94 14.00
C MET A 140 -18.31 27.41 14.02
N VAL A 141 -17.97 28.17 12.95
CA VAL A 141 -18.37 29.57 12.83
C VAL A 141 -19.91 29.72 12.75
N TRP A 142 -20.57 28.85 12.00
CA TRP A 142 -22.04 28.85 11.91
C TRP A 142 -22.68 28.59 13.27
N LYS A 143 -22.24 27.56 13.99
CA LYS A 143 -22.77 27.21 15.32
C LYS A 143 -22.47 28.30 16.38
N ALA A 144 -21.29 28.87 16.37
CA ALA A 144 -20.97 29.99 17.25
C ALA A 144 -21.89 31.22 17.07
N ARG A 145 -22.43 31.41 15.85
CA ARG A 145 -23.38 32.51 15.56
C ARG A 145 -24.83 32.15 15.86
N THR A 146 -25.24 30.89 15.62
CA THR A 146 -26.63 30.48 15.75
C THR A 146 -26.99 29.98 17.15
N ASP A 147 -26.04 29.44 17.88
CA ASP A 147 -26.22 28.90 19.24
C ASP A 147 -24.98 29.20 20.12
N PRO A 148 -24.71 30.48 20.45
CA PRO A 148 -23.53 30.88 21.20
C PRO A 148 -23.49 30.36 22.65
N ALA A 149 -24.65 30.03 23.21
CA ALA A 149 -24.74 29.44 24.54
C ALA A 149 -24.12 28.02 24.59
N ARG A 150 -24.37 27.23 23.57
CA ARG A 150 -23.87 25.83 23.44
C ARG A 150 -22.49 25.78 22.75
N TYR A 151 -22.20 26.78 21.90
CA TYR A 151 -20.95 26.90 21.11
C TYR A 151 -20.26 28.27 21.33
N PRO A 152 -19.66 28.51 22.50
CA PRO A 152 -18.97 29.78 22.79
C PRO A 152 -17.84 30.04 21.78
N ALA A 153 -17.83 31.26 21.21
CA ALA A 153 -16.88 31.61 20.12
C ALA A 153 -15.41 31.41 20.50
N MET A 154 -15.04 31.62 21.77
CA MET A 154 -13.67 31.39 22.25
C MET A 154 -13.28 29.92 22.18
N ILE A 155 -14.17 29.02 22.53
CA ILE A 155 -13.94 27.57 22.45
C ILE A 155 -13.83 27.13 20.98
N GLU A 156 -14.71 27.63 20.11
CA GLU A 156 -14.67 27.36 18.68
C GLU A 156 -13.37 27.86 18.04
N ALA A 157 -12.86 29.02 18.44
CA ALA A 157 -11.58 29.51 17.98
C ALA A 157 -10.42 28.58 18.40
N VAL A 158 -10.41 28.10 19.64
CA VAL A 158 -9.43 27.08 20.09
C VAL A 158 -9.54 25.79 19.27
N HIS A 159 -10.75 25.32 18.97
CA HIS A 159 -10.97 24.14 18.17
C HIS A 159 -10.48 24.33 16.72
N ILE A 160 -10.73 25.48 16.08
CA ILE A 160 -10.24 25.79 14.73
C ILE A 160 -8.70 25.79 14.69
N VAL A 161 -8.06 26.41 15.66
CA VAL A 161 -6.59 26.43 15.73
C VAL A 161 -6.05 25.01 15.96
N SER A 162 -6.64 24.26 16.88
CA SER A 162 -6.21 22.90 17.21
C SER A 162 -6.32 21.96 16.01
N ILE A 163 -7.46 21.96 15.31
CA ILE A 163 -7.64 21.12 14.12
C ILE A 163 -6.68 21.55 13.00
N GLY A 164 -6.42 22.83 12.83
CA GLY A 164 -5.46 23.34 11.85
C GLY A 164 -4.04 22.83 12.10
N ILE A 165 -3.59 22.87 13.36
CA ILE A 165 -2.28 22.33 13.76
C ILE A 165 -2.21 20.83 13.46
N VAL A 166 -3.20 20.06 13.92
CA VAL A 166 -3.18 18.59 13.77
C VAL A 166 -3.25 18.18 12.30
N LEU A 167 -4.10 18.81 11.49
CA LEU A 167 -4.20 18.51 10.05
C LEU A 167 -2.91 18.87 9.31
N THR A 168 -2.23 19.93 9.71
CA THR A 168 -0.91 20.29 9.16
C THR A 168 0.12 19.21 9.50
N CYS A 169 0.20 18.77 10.75
CA CYS A 169 1.08 17.69 11.17
C CYS A 169 0.81 16.39 10.40
N VAL A 170 -0.46 16.00 10.25
CA VAL A 170 -0.86 14.80 9.47
C VAL A 170 -0.47 14.95 8.00
N SER A 171 -0.62 16.13 7.40
CA SER A 171 -0.25 16.40 6.01
C SER A 171 1.27 16.28 5.80
N VAL A 172 2.07 16.80 6.72
CA VAL A 172 3.54 16.65 6.69
C VAL A 172 3.92 15.19 6.86
N LEU A 173 3.33 14.48 7.82
CA LEU A 173 3.56 13.07 8.06
C LEU A 173 3.22 12.23 6.81
N SER A 174 2.07 12.47 6.19
CA SER A 174 1.65 11.82 4.94
C SER A 174 2.68 11.98 3.82
N THR A 175 3.22 13.20 3.66
CA THR A 175 4.23 13.49 2.65
C THR A 175 5.53 12.75 2.94
N ARG A 176 6.00 12.76 4.19
CA ARG A 176 7.23 12.05 4.61
C ARG A 176 7.08 10.53 4.46
N MET A 177 5.95 9.97 4.85
CA MET A 177 5.66 8.53 4.71
C MET A 177 5.61 8.09 3.25
N SER A 178 5.07 8.90 2.35
CA SER A 178 5.05 8.62 0.93
C SER A 178 6.46 8.65 0.33
N ALA A 179 7.28 9.63 0.69
CA ALA A 179 8.67 9.71 0.26
C ALA A 179 9.50 8.52 0.79
N MET A 180 9.28 8.11 2.05
CA MET A 180 9.94 6.94 2.62
C MET A 180 9.56 5.65 1.90
N ARG A 181 8.27 5.45 1.58
CA ARG A 181 7.82 4.29 0.81
C ARG A 181 8.45 4.21 -0.57
N GLU A 182 8.57 5.34 -1.25
CA GLU A 182 9.22 5.38 -2.58
C GLU A 182 10.71 5.05 -2.48
N ARG A 183 11.41 5.57 -1.48
CA ARG A 183 12.82 5.22 -1.20
C ARG A 183 12.99 3.74 -0.90
N LEU A 184 12.14 3.16 -0.05
CA LEU A 184 12.20 1.73 0.26
C LEU A 184 11.95 0.86 -0.98
N LYS A 185 11.00 1.26 -1.83
CA LYS A 185 10.72 0.58 -3.09
C LYS A 185 11.91 0.64 -4.04
N SER A 186 12.53 1.81 -4.20
CA SER A 186 13.71 1.97 -5.05
C SER A 186 14.92 1.19 -4.53
N GLN A 187 15.16 1.20 -3.21
CA GLN A 187 16.22 0.40 -2.59
C GLN A 187 16.00 -1.11 -2.77
N LYS A 188 14.75 -1.58 -2.62
CA LYS A 188 14.43 -2.99 -2.87
C LYS A 188 14.73 -3.40 -4.30
N LEU A 189 14.30 -2.61 -5.29
CA LEU A 189 14.58 -2.87 -6.71
C LEU A 189 16.09 -2.84 -7.01
N ALA A 190 16.83 -1.90 -6.44
CA ALA A 190 18.28 -1.83 -6.59
C ALA A 190 18.98 -3.05 -5.98
N LEU A 191 18.51 -3.52 -4.80
CA LEU A 191 19.05 -4.72 -4.17
C LEU A 191 18.77 -5.97 -5.00
N GLU A 192 17.54 -6.12 -5.51
CA GLU A 192 17.16 -7.25 -6.38
C GLU A 192 18.04 -7.28 -7.64
N SER A 193 18.26 -6.14 -8.29
CA SER A 193 19.12 -6.05 -9.47
C SER A 193 20.60 -6.35 -9.15
N ALA A 194 21.11 -5.90 -7.98
CA ALA A 194 22.46 -6.21 -7.54
C ALA A 194 22.65 -7.72 -7.25
N LEU A 195 21.66 -8.35 -6.59
CA LEU A 195 21.68 -9.79 -6.32
C LEU A 195 21.65 -10.61 -7.62
N GLU A 196 20.84 -10.20 -8.60
CA GLU A 196 20.79 -10.84 -9.91
C GLU A 196 22.14 -10.74 -10.62
N ARG A 197 22.77 -9.56 -10.58
CA ARG A 197 24.11 -9.33 -11.17
C ARG A 197 25.19 -10.16 -10.50
N ILE A 198 25.18 -10.26 -9.16
CA ILE A 198 26.09 -11.14 -8.42
C ILE A 198 25.84 -12.60 -8.80
N GLY A 199 24.58 -13.01 -8.92
CA GLY A 199 24.20 -14.36 -9.38
C GLY A 199 24.73 -14.68 -10.77
N GLN A 200 24.63 -13.74 -11.71
CA GLN A 200 25.18 -13.90 -13.07
C GLN A 200 26.71 -14.06 -13.04
N LEU A 201 27.43 -13.16 -12.35
CA LEU A 201 28.88 -13.24 -12.22
C LEU A 201 29.35 -14.53 -11.51
N ALA A 202 28.58 -15.01 -10.54
CA ALA A 202 28.89 -16.25 -9.83
C ALA A 202 28.65 -17.52 -10.64
N THR A 203 27.77 -17.49 -11.64
CA THR A 203 27.29 -18.66 -12.37
C THR A 203 27.71 -18.69 -13.82
N ARG A 204 28.04 -17.55 -14.42
CA ARG A 204 28.38 -17.44 -15.84
C ARG A 204 29.84 -16.99 -16.04
N ASP A 205 30.38 -17.32 -17.20
CA ASP A 205 31.65 -16.84 -17.69
C ASP A 205 31.47 -15.48 -18.38
N GLU A 206 32.30 -14.48 -18.03
CA GLU A 206 32.15 -13.10 -18.51
C GLU A 206 32.40 -12.96 -20.02
N LEU A 207 33.27 -13.82 -20.60
CA LEU A 207 33.62 -13.75 -22.01
C LEU A 207 32.56 -14.38 -22.90
N THR A 208 32.11 -15.57 -22.51
CA THR A 208 31.27 -16.44 -23.37
C THR A 208 29.80 -16.41 -22.98
N GLY A 209 29.43 -15.96 -21.77
CA GLY A 209 28.08 -16.01 -21.23
C GLY A 209 27.60 -17.43 -20.86
N LEU A 210 28.39 -18.46 -21.13
CA LEU A 210 28.08 -19.85 -20.74
C LEU A 210 28.19 -20.02 -19.21
N VAL A 211 27.66 -21.13 -18.71
CA VAL A 211 27.83 -21.52 -17.30
C VAL A 211 29.32 -21.67 -16.98
N ASN A 212 29.82 -20.97 -15.97
CA ASN A 212 31.22 -21.06 -15.61
C ASN A 212 31.56 -22.44 -15.00
N ARG A 213 32.86 -22.77 -14.98
CA ARG A 213 33.36 -24.08 -14.51
C ARG A 213 32.88 -24.44 -13.10
N ARG A 214 32.82 -23.46 -12.20
CA ARG A 214 32.37 -23.69 -10.81
C ARG A 214 30.92 -24.10 -10.73
N HIS A 215 30.05 -23.36 -11.41
CA HIS A 215 28.62 -23.62 -11.41
C HIS A 215 28.27 -24.91 -12.17
N MET A 216 28.95 -25.17 -13.30
CA MET A 216 28.82 -26.44 -14.03
C MET A 216 29.15 -27.64 -13.13
N GLY A 217 30.23 -27.59 -12.35
CA GLY A 217 30.56 -28.65 -11.41
C GLY A 217 29.51 -28.87 -10.31
N ALA A 218 28.81 -27.80 -9.89
CA ALA A 218 27.69 -27.92 -8.95
C ALA A 218 26.46 -28.54 -9.61
N LEU A 219 26.10 -28.14 -10.84
CA LEU A 219 24.99 -28.72 -11.60
C LEU A 219 25.18 -30.21 -11.85
N VAL A 220 26.39 -30.60 -12.29
CA VAL A 220 26.71 -32.04 -12.52
C VAL A 220 26.55 -32.85 -11.24
N ARG A 221 27.04 -32.35 -10.10
CA ARG A 221 26.86 -33.03 -8.80
C ARG A 221 25.38 -33.16 -8.40
N THR A 222 24.64 -32.12 -8.60
CA THR A 222 23.19 -32.11 -8.28
C THR A 222 22.44 -33.14 -9.14
N GLU A 223 22.78 -33.18 -10.43
CA GLU A 223 22.14 -34.14 -11.35
C GLU A 223 22.57 -35.58 -11.07
N GLN A 224 23.83 -35.82 -10.70
CA GLN A 224 24.29 -37.13 -10.23
C GLN A 224 23.50 -37.67 -9.02
N LEU A 225 23.24 -36.79 -8.04
CA LEU A 225 22.43 -37.16 -6.87
C LEU A 225 20.97 -37.40 -7.22
N ARG A 226 20.43 -36.68 -8.21
CA ARG A 226 19.07 -36.90 -8.72
C ARG A 226 18.92 -38.20 -9.44
N GLN A 227 19.90 -38.60 -10.25
CA GLN A 227 19.93 -39.85 -10.97
C GLN A 227 19.99 -41.08 -10.07
N GLN A 228 20.52 -40.98 -8.87
CA GLN A 228 20.46 -42.09 -7.88
C GLN A 228 19.02 -42.43 -7.43
N ARG A 229 18.06 -41.59 -7.75
CA ARG A 229 16.64 -41.72 -7.32
C ARG A 229 15.67 -41.95 -8.46
N THR A 230 16.05 -41.63 -9.71
CA THR A 230 15.11 -41.66 -10.85
C THR A 230 15.86 -41.89 -12.16
N GLU A 231 15.42 -42.77 -13.04
CA GLU A 231 15.97 -42.80 -14.39
C GLU A 231 15.48 -41.60 -15.22
N PRO A 232 16.34 -40.72 -15.65
CA PRO A 232 17.00 -40.81 -16.96
C PRO A 232 18.51 -40.68 -16.87
N LYS A 233 19.21 -41.28 -17.86
CA LYS A 233 20.69 -41.28 -17.95
C LYS A 233 21.19 -39.91 -18.40
N MET A 234 22.17 -39.30 -17.66
CA MET A 234 22.87 -38.10 -18.06
C MET A 234 24.07 -38.46 -18.95
N THR A 235 24.23 -37.76 -20.05
CA THR A 235 25.43 -37.85 -20.89
C THR A 235 26.25 -36.56 -20.76
N ILE A 236 27.53 -36.65 -20.54
CA ILE A 236 28.47 -35.52 -20.52
C ILE A 236 29.28 -35.58 -21.80
N VAL A 237 29.29 -34.48 -22.56
CA VAL A 237 30.13 -34.30 -23.73
C VAL A 237 31.21 -33.29 -23.40
N LEU A 238 32.47 -33.68 -23.61
CA LEU A 238 33.63 -32.78 -23.50
C LEU A 238 34.05 -32.39 -24.92
N ILE A 239 34.14 -31.07 -25.16
CA ILE A 239 34.52 -30.52 -26.46
C ILE A 239 35.76 -29.66 -26.25
N ASP A 240 36.71 -29.76 -27.15
CA ASP A 240 37.93 -28.96 -27.20
C ASP A 240 38.07 -28.28 -28.59
N ILE A 241 38.71 -27.10 -28.62
CA ILE A 241 38.96 -26.38 -29.87
C ILE A 241 40.37 -26.72 -30.36
N ASP A 242 40.45 -27.41 -31.45
CA ASP A 242 41.73 -27.79 -32.07
C ASP A 242 42.60 -26.57 -32.41
N LEU A 243 43.86 -26.63 -32.05
CA LEU A 243 44.88 -25.63 -32.34
C LEU A 243 44.55 -24.19 -31.78
N PHE A 244 43.70 -24.08 -30.75
CA PHE A 244 43.32 -22.81 -30.15
C PHE A 244 44.54 -21.95 -29.72
N LYS A 245 45.59 -22.57 -29.21
CA LYS A 245 46.84 -21.91 -28.89
C LYS A 245 47.48 -21.24 -30.13
N ARG A 246 47.49 -21.91 -31.29
CA ARG A 246 48.03 -21.34 -32.55
C ARG A 246 47.23 -20.12 -33.00
N ILE A 247 45.96 -20.08 -32.80
CA ILE A 247 45.10 -18.90 -33.10
C ILE A 247 45.59 -17.72 -32.24
N ASN A 248 45.75 -17.93 -30.93
CA ASN A 248 46.25 -16.89 -30.02
C ASN A 248 47.64 -16.42 -30.39
N ASP A 249 48.56 -17.36 -30.67
CA ASP A 249 49.98 -17.05 -30.95
C ASP A 249 50.11 -16.32 -32.30
N SER A 250 49.26 -16.60 -33.30
CA SER A 250 49.33 -16.02 -34.65
C SER A 250 48.51 -14.72 -34.79
N HIS A 251 47.39 -14.55 -34.08
CA HIS A 251 46.44 -13.46 -34.28
C HIS A 251 46.13 -12.68 -33.00
N GLY A 252 46.77 -13.04 -31.89
CA GLY A 252 46.59 -12.38 -30.60
C GLY A 252 45.33 -12.85 -29.83
N HIS A 253 45.29 -12.53 -28.52
CA HIS A 253 44.24 -12.97 -27.61
C HIS A 253 42.84 -12.49 -28.01
N GLN A 254 42.70 -11.33 -28.64
CA GLN A 254 41.40 -10.82 -29.10
C GLN A 254 40.79 -11.72 -30.17
N ALA A 255 41.60 -12.33 -31.03
CA ALA A 255 41.14 -13.31 -32.01
C ALA A 255 40.64 -14.59 -31.33
N GLY A 256 41.37 -15.07 -30.32
CA GLY A 256 40.98 -16.20 -29.50
C GLY A 256 39.65 -15.95 -28.74
N ASP A 257 39.49 -14.77 -28.16
CA ASP A 257 38.24 -14.36 -27.51
C ASP A 257 37.06 -14.37 -28.48
N THR A 258 37.27 -13.94 -29.75
CA THR A 258 36.25 -13.98 -30.80
C THR A 258 35.87 -15.44 -31.14
N VAL A 259 36.85 -16.34 -31.21
CA VAL A 259 36.57 -17.78 -31.46
C VAL A 259 35.79 -18.39 -30.30
N LEU A 260 36.16 -18.10 -29.04
CA LEU A 260 35.45 -18.59 -27.88
C LEU A 260 33.98 -18.12 -27.83
N LYS A 261 33.73 -16.83 -28.18
CA LYS A 261 32.38 -16.29 -28.29
C LYS A 261 31.56 -16.95 -29.39
N ALA A 262 32.16 -17.18 -30.56
CA ALA A 262 31.51 -17.88 -31.66
C ALA A 262 31.19 -19.31 -31.29
N PHE A 263 32.11 -20.03 -30.66
CA PHE A 263 31.90 -21.38 -30.18
C PHE A 263 30.76 -21.45 -29.15
N ALA A 264 30.71 -20.51 -28.21
CA ALA A 264 29.64 -20.41 -27.22
C ALA A 264 28.27 -20.20 -27.87
N ALA A 265 28.20 -19.30 -28.85
CA ALA A 265 26.96 -19.03 -29.57
C ALA A 265 26.43 -20.29 -30.29
N VAL A 266 27.27 -20.99 -31.04
CA VAL A 266 26.92 -22.22 -31.73
C VAL A 266 26.52 -23.33 -30.72
N SER A 267 27.25 -23.46 -29.62
CA SER A 267 26.93 -24.47 -28.59
C SER A 267 25.57 -24.25 -27.98
N THR A 268 25.17 -22.98 -27.76
CA THR A 268 23.84 -22.64 -27.19
C THR A 268 22.71 -22.85 -28.20
N GLU A 269 22.98 -22.75 -29.50
CA GLU A 269 21.99 -22.96 -30.57
C GLU A 269 21.73 -24.47 -30.79
N VAL A 270 22.76 -25.30 -30.68
CA VAL A 270 22.70 -26.75 -30.94
C VAL A 270 22.21 -27.56 -29.73
N VAL A 271 22.49 -27.08 -28.53
CA VAL A 271 22.10 -27.75 -27.27
C VAL A 271 21.11 -26.84 -26.53
N PRO A 272 19.79 -27.08 -26.69
CA PRO A 272 18.76 -26.25 -26.08
C PRO A 272 18.68 -26.35 -24.55
#